data_5ab62f187888f1652875466c0e27eac1
#
_entry.id   5ab62f187888f1652875466c0e27eac1
#
_cell.length_a   1.000
_cell.length_b   1.000
_cell.length_c   1.000
_cell.angle_alpha   90.00
_cell.angle_beta   90.00
_cell.angle_gamma   90.00
#
_symmetry.space_group_name_H-M   'P 1'
#
loop_
_entity.id
_entity.type
_entity.pdbx_description
1 polymer ?
#
loop_
_entity_poly.entity_id
_entity_poly.type
_entity_poly.pdbx_seq_one_letter_code
_entity_poly.pdbx_strand_id
1 'polypeptide(L)'
;MAIELQGQYQALARKYRPQTFEDVVGQEHVINALMNSIEQQRIHHAYLLTGTRGIGKTTIARIIAKCLECENGITAHPHVNGESLCDTCKAIADGNFPDVIEIDGASQTKFDDTRQLLESTQLPPLKCRFKVYIIDEVHMLSQSSFNALLKTLEEPPAYVKFILATTDPQKIPVT
;
A
#
# COMPACT_ATOMS: atom_id res chain seq x y z
N MET A 1 7.02 9.49 -0.10
CA MET A 1 8.27 8.77 -0.46
C MET A 1 8.05 7.99 -1.74
N ALA A 2 8.90 8.21 -2.75
CA ALA A 2 8.88 7.41 -3.98
C ALA A 2 9.90 6.26 -3.87
N ILE A 3 9.49 5.05 -4.23
CA ILE A 3 10.28 3.83 -4.08
C ILE A 3 10.31 3.12 -5.42
N GLU A 4 11.50 2.96 -5.99
CA GLU A 4 11.71 2.20 -7.22
C GLU A 4 12.13 0.76 -6.89
N LEU A 5 11.35 -0.20 -7.36
CA LEU A 5 11.63 -1.61 -7.21
C LEU A 5 12.28 -2.15 -8.49
N GLN A 6 13.42 -2.81 -8.34
CA GLN A 6 14.17 -3.40 -9.46
C GLN A 6 14.27 -4.92 -9.29
N GLY A 7 14.14 -5.69 -10.36
CA GLY A 7 14.39 -7.11 -10.33
C GLY A 7 13.58 -7.95 -11.31
N GLN A 8 14.04 -9.16 -11.54
CA GLN A 8 13.35 -10.17 -12.34
C GLN A 8 12.64 -11.15 -11.41
N TYR A 9 11.30 -11.25 -11.54
CA TYR A 9 10.53 -12.24 -10.79
C TYR A 9 9.67 -13.08 -11.72
N GLN A 10 9.78 -14.41 -11.59
CA GLN A 10 8.94 -15.36 -12.31
C GLN A 10 7.70 -15.77 -11.49
N ALA A 11 6.61 -16.02 -12.20
CA ALA A 11 5.23 -16.12 -11.70
C ALA A 11 4.87 -17.38 -10.85
N LEU A 12 5.76 -17.91 -10.04
CA LEU A 12 5.44 -18.99 -9.07
C LEU A 12 4.75 -18.48 -7.78
N ALA A 13 4.30 -17.27 -7.81
CA ALA A 13 4.17 -16.40 -6.66
C ALA A 13 2.85 -16.45 -5.88
N ARG A 14 1.80 -17.19 -6.27
CA ARG A 14 0.57 -17.18 -5.46
C ARG A 14 0.65 -18.02 -4.20
N LYS A 15 1.43 -19.09 -4.21
CA LYS A 15 1.56 -20.02 -3.07
C LYS A 15 2.58 -19.54 -2.03
N TYR A 16 3.51 -18.68 -2.42
CA TYR A 16 4.63 -18.21 -1.60
C TYR A 16 4.73 -16.68 -1.57
N ARG A 17 3.58 -15.99 -1.54
CA ARG A 17 3.59 -14.53 -1.45
C ARG A 17 4.22 -14.11 -0.12
N PRO A 18 5.28 -13.28 -0.14
CA PRO A 18 5.88 -12.76 1.09
C PRO A 18 4.86 -12.13 2.02
N GLN A 19 4.98 -12.40 3.30
CA GLN A 19 4.09 -11.88 4.33
C GLN A 19 4.74 -10.79 5.18
N THR A 20 6.07 -10.79 5.22
CA THR A 20 6.89 -9.81 5.92
C THR A 20 7.97 -9.26 5.01
N PHE A 21 8.63 -8.18 5.42
CA PHE A 21 9.78 -7.64 4.70
C PHE A 21 10.95 -8.63 4.64
N GLU A 22 11.14 -9.45 5.66
CA GLU A 22 12.18 -10.47 5.72
C GLU A 22 12.00 -11.58 4.67
N ASP A 23 10.76 -11.83 4.26
CA ASP A 23 10.43 -12.84 3.24
C ASP A 23 10.67 -12.32 1.80
N VAL A 24 10.85 -11.00 1.64
CA VAL A 24 11.06 -10.40 0.31
C VAL A 24 12.48 -10.65 -0.17
N VAL A 25 12.61 -11.31 -1.31
CA VAL A 25 13.90 -11.58 -1.95
C VAL A 25 14.23 -10.48 -2.95
N GLY A 26 15.43 -9.93 -2.84
CA GLY A 26 15.86 -8.77 -3.61
C GLY A 26 15.37 -7.44 -2.99
N GLN A 27 15.75 -6.32 -3.59
CA GLN A 27 15.33 -4.97 -3.14
C GLN A 27 15.82 -4.60 -1.72
N GLU A 28 16.92 -5.18 -1.28
CA GLU A 28 17.40 -5.04 0.10
C GLU A 28 17.54 -3.60 0.56
N HIS A 29 18.07 -2.71 -0.29
CA HIS A 29 18.21 -1.28 0.05
C HIS A 29 16.86 -0.59 0.29
N VAL A 30 15.88 -0.88 -0.54
CA VAL A 30 14.53 -0.32 -0.44
C VAL A 30 13.83 -0.86 0.82
N ILE A 31 13.90 -2.16 1.03
CA ILE A 31 13.30 -2.83 2.19
C ILE A 31 13.91 -2.30 3.48
N ASN A 32 15.24 -2.19 3.57
CA ASN A 32 15.92 -1.65 4.75
C ASN A 32 15.54 -0.18 5.01
N ALA A 33 15.43 0.63 3.97
CA ALA A 33 15.00 2.02 4.11
C ALA A 33 13.56 2.13 4.63
N LEU A 34 12.64 1.28 4.15
CA LEU A 34 11.28 1.20 4.63
C LEU A 34 11.22 0.76 6.10
N MET A 35 11.90 -0.33 6.43
CA MET A 35 11.96 -0.86 7.78
C MET A 35 12.49 0.19 8.77
N ASN A 36 13.59 0.83 8.44
CA ASN A 36 14.17 1.88 9.27
C ASN A 36 13.22 3.08 9.46
N SER A 37 12.55 3.50 8.40
CA SER A 37 11.57 4.59 8.48
C SER A 37 10.41 4.25 9.41
N ILE A 38 9.89 3.03 9.30
CA ILE A 38 8.78 2.54 10.14
C ILE A 38 9.23 2.41 11.60
N GLU A 39 10.39 1.82 11.86
CA GLU A 39 10.94 1.67 13.24
C GLU A 39 11.19 3.02 13.90
N GLN A 40 11.61 4.02 13.15
CA GLN A 40 11.80 5.38 13.65
C GLN A 40 10.49 6.17 13.75
N GLN A 41 9.34 5.55 13.50
CA GLN A 41 8.01 6.20 13.48
C GLN A 41 7.92 7.37 12.48
N ARG A 42 8.75 7.35 11.43
CA ARG A 42 8.72 8.33 10.34
C ARG A 42 7.79 7.83 9.25
N ILE A 43 6.50 7.94 9.51
CA ILE A 43 5.46 7.46 8.61
C ILE A 43 5.06 8.57 7.65
N HIS A 44 5.26 8.33 6.36
CA HIS A 44 4.80 9.23 5.31
C HIS A 44 3.29 9.07 5.08
N HIS A 45 2.62 10.13 4.64
CA HIS A 45 1.21 10.06 4.28
C HIS A 45 0.99 9.38 2.91
N ALA A 46 2.03 9.28 2.07
CA ALA A 46 1.98 8.58 0.80
C ALA A 46 3.30 7.87 0.47
N TYR A 47 3.19 6.68 -0.09
CA TYR A 47 4.29 5.89 -0.66
C TYR A 47 4.00 5.64 -2.12
N LEU A 48 4.98 5.78 -2.99
CA LEU A 48 4.89 5.43 -4.40
C LEU A 48 5.84 4.27 -4.72
N LEU A 49 5.27 3.12 -5.04
CA LEU A 49 6.00 1.92 -5.44
C LEU A 49 6.07 1.87 -6.96
N THR A 50 7.27 1.89 -7.51
CA THR A 50 7.50 1.79 -8.95
C THR A 50 8.24 0.51 -9.30
N GLY A 51 8.05 0.01 -10.51
CA GLY A 51 8.71 -1.19 -10.98
C GLY A 51 7.89 -1.94 -12.01
N THR A 52 8.50 -2.93 -12.65
CA THR A 52 7.86 -3.75 -13.66
C THR A 52 6.75 -4.63 -13.09
N ARG A 53 5.89 -5.12 -13.97
CA ARG A 53 4.79 -6.03 -13.60
C ARG A 53 5.35 -7.32 -12.98
N GLY A 54 4.72 -7.81 -11.91
CA GLY A 54 5.10 -9.05 -11.24
C GLY A 54 6.25 -8.93 -10.24
N ILE A 55 6.76 -7.73 -9.98
CA ILE A 55 7.87 -7.50 -9.05
C ILE A 55 7.46 -7.50 -7.56
N GLY A 56 6.18 -7.63 -7.29
CA GLY A 56 5.68 -7.71 -5.92
C GLY A 56 5.25 -6.38 -5.30
N LYS A 57 4.95 -5.33 -6.10
CA LYS A 57 4.49 -4.04 -5.60
C LYS A 57 3.27 -4.16 -4.68
N THR A 58 2.25 -4.89 -5.11
CA THR A 58 1.04 -5.13 -4.31
C THR A 58 1.34 -5.90 -3.03
N THR A 59 2.26 -6.86 -3.09
CA THR A 59 2.73 -7.60 -1.92
C THR A 59 3.39 -6.68 -0.90
N ILE A 60 4.32 -5.83 -1.35
CA ILE A 60 5.00 -4.85 -0.49
C ILE A 60 4.00 -3.84 0.07
N ALA A 61 3.03 -3.39 -0.72
CA ALA A 61 1.97 -2.51 -0.25
C ALA A 61 1.17 -3.13 0.92
N ARG A 62 0.81 -4.40 0.84
CA ARG A 62 0.13 -5.11 1.93
C ARG A 62 1.01 -5.28 3.16
N ILE A 63 2.31 -5.52 2.98
CA ILE A 63 3.25 -5.59 4.10
C ILE A 63 3.34 -4.24 4.80
N ILE A 64 3.45 -3.14 4.07
CA ILE A 64 3.42 -1.79 4.65
C ILE A 64 2.12 -1.57 5.45
N ALA A 65 0.97 -1.93 4.88
CA ALA A 65 -0.31 -1.82 5.57
C ALA A 65 -0.34 -2.60 6.89
N LYS A 66 0.17 -3.84 6.90
CA LYS A 66 0.31 -4.62 8.13
C LYS A 66 1.21 -3.94 9.17
N CYS A 67 2.33 -3.38 8.73
CA CYS A 67 3.24 -2.64 9.60
C CYS A 67 2.57 -1.43 10.27
N LEU A 68 1.72 -0.74 9.53
CA LEU A 68 1.00 0.44 10.01
C LEU A 68 -0.18 0.09 10.94
N GLU A 69 -0.83 -1.04 10.70
CA GLU A 69 -2.11 -1.42 11.33
C GLU A 69 -1.99 -2.57 12.34
N CYS A 70 -0.80 -3.13 12.55
CA CYS A 70 -0.60 -4.24 13.49
C CYS A 70 -1.13 -3.89 14.89
N GLU A 71 -1.82 -4.84 15.55
CA GLU A 71 -2.40 -4.64 16.87
C GLU A 71 -1.35 -4.34 17.95
N ASN A 72 -0.11 -4.78 17.76
CA ASN A 72 1.00 -4.47 18.65
C ASN A 72 1.62 -3.07 18.42
N GLY A 73 1.04 -2.26 17.60
CA GLY A 73 1.53 -0.94 17.24
C GLY A 73 2.22 -0.89 15.88
N ILE A 74 2.67 0.29 15.50
CA ILE A 74 3.42 0.49 14.27
C ILE A 74 4.78 -0.21 14.42
N THR A 75 5.06 -1.16 13.52
CA THR A 75 6.27 -1.99 13.56
C THR A 75 6.71 -2.40 12.16
N ALA A 76 8.01 -2.52 11.93
CA ALA A 76 8.55 -3.12 10.70
C ALA A 76 8.41 -4.66 10.68
N HIS A 77 8.04 -5.27 11.80
CA HIS A 77 7.89 -6.72 11.99
C HIS A 77 6.45 -7.08 12.36
N PRO A 78 5.49 -6.99 11.41
CA PRO A 78 4.10 -7.33 11.69
C PRO A 78 3.95 -8.81 12.00
N HIS A 79 2.97 -9.17 12.80
CA HIS A 79 2.67 -10.56 13.12
C HIS A 79 2.11 -11.30 11.90
N VAL A 80 2.83 -12.30 11.43
CA VAL A 80 2.46 -13.00 10.20
C VAL A 80 2.48 -14.51 10.32
N ASN A 81 3.29 -15.08 11.20
CA ASN A 81 3.43 -16.52 11.35
C ASN A 81 3.53 -16.93 12.83
N GLY A 82 2.79 -17.93 13.23
CA GLY A 82 2.86 -18.55 14.54
C GLY A 82 1.64 -18.30 15.44
N GLU A 83 1.77 -18.66 16.70
CA GLU A 83 0.69 -18.63 17.70
C GLU A 83 0.19 -17.22 18.06
N SER A 84 0.86 -16.18 17.59
CA SER A 84 0.55 -14.77 17.90
C SER A 84 0.17 -13.94 16.69
N LEU A 85 -0.39 -14.56 15.66
CA LEU A 85 -0.92 -13.84 14.50
C LEU A 85 -2.08 -12.94 14.94
N CYS A 86 -1.95 -11.63 14.81
CA CYS A 86 -3.06 -10.75 15.10
C CYS A 86 -4.12 -10.81 14.00
N ASP A 87 -5.39 -10.66 14.39
CA ASP A 87 -6.53 -10.74 13.46
C ASP A 87 -6.45 -9.68 12.37
N THR A 88 -5.94 -8.50 12.68
CA THR A 88 -5.73 -7.41 11.73
C THR A 88 -4.73 -7.79 10.64
N CYS A 89 -3.54 -8.30 11.00
CA CYS A 89 -2.54 -8.71 10.02
C CYS A 89 -3.05 -9.84 9.12
N LYS A 90 -3.80 -10.78 9.69
CA LYS A 90 -4.45 -11.86 8.93
C LYS A 90 -5.49 -11.31 7.95
N ALA A 91 -6.39 -10.45 8.40
CA ALA A 91 -7.41 -9.85 7.55
C ALA A 91 -6.82 -9.02 6.41
N ILE A 92 -5.71 -8.29 6.65
CA ILE A 92 -4.99 -7.56 5.62
C ILE A 92 -4.37 -8.52 4.59
N ALA A 93 -3.76 -9.61 5.05
CA ALA A 93 -3.21 -10.64 4.15
C ALA A 93 -4.28 -11.26 3.25
N ASP A 94 -5.48 -11.48 3.80
CA ASP A 94 -6.63 -12.04 3.10
C ASP A 94 -7.35 -11.00 2.22
N GLY A 95 -7.00 -9.72 2.33
CA GLY A 95 -7.58 -8.63 1.52
C GLY A 95 -8.99 -8.23 1.95
N ASN A 96 -9.38 -8.47 3.20
CA ASN A 96 -10.73 -8.20 3.72
C ASN A 96 -10.78 -7.31 4.97
N PHE A 97 -9.71 -6.60 5.28
CA PHE A 97 -9.68 -5.67 6.41
C PHE A 97 -10.35 -4.33 6.04
N PRO A 98 -11.35 -3.83 6.82
CA PRO A 98 -12.17 -2.69 6.41
C PRO A 98 -11.40 -1.36 6.31
N ASP A 99 -10.34 -1.17 7.10
CA ASP A 99 -9.54 0.06 7.09
C ASP A 99 -8.38 0.02 6.05
N VAL A 100 -8.23 -1.09 5.32
CA VAL A 100 -7.30 -1.21 4.19
C VAL A 100 -8.10 -1.44 2.92
N ILE A 101 -8.15 -0.42 2.06
CA ILE A 101 -8.98 -0.40 0.86
C ILE A 101 -8.06 -0.54 -0.34
N GLU A 102 -8.23 -1.62 -1.10
CA GLU A 102 -7.48 -1.87 -2.32
C GLU A 102 -8.29 -1.47 -3.55
N ILE A 103 -7.67 -0.66 -4.43
CA ILE A 103 -8.24 -0.19 -5.68
C ILE A 103 -7.30 -0.60 -6.81
N ASP A 104 -7.85 -1.20 -7.86
CA ASP A 104 -7.14 -1.44 -9.11
C ASP A 104 -7.51 -0.36 -10.13
N GLY A 105 -6.57 0.53 -10.43
CA GLY A 105 -6.77 1.62 -11.39
C GLY A 105 -7.01 1.14 -12.83
N ALA A 106 -6.59 -0.09 -13.15
CA ALA A 106 -6.83 -0.69 -14.46
C ALA A 106 -8.23 -1.27 -14.62
N SER A 107 -9.01 -1.41 -13.53
CA SER A 107 -10.37 -1.94 -13.57
C SER A 107 -11.35 -0.89 -14.09
N GLN A 108 -11.87 -1.07 -15.30
CA GLN A 108 -12.79 -0.13 -15.95
C GLN A 108 -14.19 -0.09 -15.33
N THR A 109 -14.57 -1.10 -14.54
CA THR A 109 -15.93 -1.26 -14.00
C THR A 109 -16.21 -0.42 -12.75
N LYS A 110 -15.20 0.31 -12.22
CA LYS A 110 -15.29 1.00 -10.93
C LYS A 110 -14.92 2.49 -10.99
N PHE A 111 -15.17 3.12 -12.10
CA PHE A 111 -14.84 4.54 -12.30
C PHE A 111 -15.49 5.46 -11.25
N ASP A 112 -16.79 5.28 -11.02
CA ASP A 112 -17.53 6.03 -10.01
C ASP A 112 -17.16 5.59 -8.59
N ASP A 113 -16.83 4.31 -8.40
CA ASP A 113 -16.41 3.75 -7.10
C ASP A 113 -15.11 4.36 -6.59
N THR A 114 -14.13 4.62 -7.48
CA THR A 114 -12.84 5.22 -7.08
C THR A 114 -13.04 6.64 -6.55
N ARG A 115 -13.87 7.44 -7.19
CA ARG A 115 -14.18 8.79 -6.73
C ARG A 115 -14.89 8.77 -5.38
N GLN A 116 -15.87 7.90 -5.21
CA GLN A 116 -16.59 7.73 -3.94
C GLN A 116 -15.65 7.26 -2.82
N LEU A 117 -14.72 6.35 -3.14
CA LEU A 117 -13.72 5.89 -2.18
C LEU A 117 -12.78 7.01 -1.74
N LEU A 118 -12.35 7.88 -2.66
CA LEU A 118 -11.54 9.05 -2.32
C LEU A 118 -12.32 10.08 -1.49
N GLU A 119 -13.61 10.24 -1.74
CA GLU A 119 -14.49 11.05 -0.89
C GLU A 119 -14.62 10.45 0.52
N SER A 120 -14.53 9.13 0.66
CA SER A 120 -14.57 8.44 1.95
C SER A 120 -13.34 8.70 2.84
N THR A 121 -12.30 9.34 2.32
CA THR A 121 -11.10 9.72 3.10
C THR A 121 -11.42 10.68 4.24
N GLN A 122 -12.53 11.37 4.18
CA GLN A 122 -12.99 12.26 5.26
C GLN A 122 -13.57 11.51 6.46
N LEU A 123 -13.85 10.21 6.30
CA LEU A 123 -14.38 9.37 7.38
C LEU A 123 -13.21 8.74 8.14
N PRO A 124 -13.27 8.72 9.48
CA PRO A 124 -12.21 8.10 10.29
C PRO A 124 -12.14 6.57 10.09
N PRO A 125 -11.03 5.94 10.50
CA PRO A 125 -10.92 4.49 10.51
C PRO A 125 -11.99 3.84 11.39
N LEU A 126 -12.40 2.61 11.03
CA LEU A 126 -13.42 1.86 11.76
C LEU A 126 -12.84 1.06 12.92
N LYS A 127 -11.65 0.47 12.74
CA LYS A 127 -11.06 -0.48 13.69
C LYS A 127 -9.65 -0.13 14.13
N CYS A 128 -8.86 0.48 13.26
CA CYS A 128 -7.44 0.70 13.50
C CYS A 128 -7.07 2.18 13.52
N ARG A 129 -5.75 2.45 13.60
CA ARG A 129 -5.21 3.81 13.74
C ARG A 129 -5.22 4.61 12.44
N PHE A 130 -5.11 3.92 11.31
CA PHE A 130 -5.06 4.54 9.99
C PHE A 130 -6.14 3.97 9.07
N LYS A 131 -6.46 4.73 8.04
CA LYS A 131 -7.21 4.30 6.89
C LYS A 131 -6.27 4.27 5.70
N VAL A 132 -5.93 3.07 5.23
CA VAL A 132 -4.90 2.83 4.22
C VAL A 132 -5.55 2.56 2.87
N TYR A 133 -5.19 3.35 1.87
CA TYR A 133 -5.62 3.15 0.48
C TYR A 133 -4.46 2.61 -0.34
N ILE A 134 -4.60 1.39 -0.84
CA ILE A 134 -3.67 0.79 -1.79
C ILE A 134 -4.26 0.96 -3.18
N ILE A 135 -3.60 1.74 -4.03
CA ILE A 135 -4.04 1.98 -5.42
C ILE A 135 -3.00 1.39 -6.36
N ASP A 136 -3.35 0.25 -6.94
CA ASP A 136 -2.51 -0.40 -7.95
C ASP A 136 -2.75 0.22 -9.33
N GLU A 137 -1.71 0.25 -10.16
CA GLU A 137 -1.73 0.86 -11.49
C GLU A 137 -2.36 2.27 -11.48
N VAL A 138 -1.90 3.12 -10.57
CA VAL A 138 -2.46 4.45 -10.30
C VAL A 138 -2.48 5.35 -11.56
N HIS A 139 -1.54 5.14 -12.50
CA HIS A 139 -1.50 5.87 -13.78
C HIS A 139 -2.70 5.57 -14.70
N MET A 140 -3.44 4.49 -14.44
CA MET A 140 -4.64 4.09 -15.20
C MET A 140 -5.93 4.74 -14.68
N LEU A 141 -5.88 5.47 -13.59
CA LEU A 141 -7.03 6.23 -13.11
C LEU A 141 -7.47 7.26 -14.15
N SER A 142 -8.77 7.54 -14.18
CA SER A 142 -9.28 8.65 -14.99
C SER A 142 -8.68 9.99 -14.54
N GLN A 143 -8.69 10.97 -15.42
CA GLN A 143 -8.22 12.32 -15.10
C GLN A 143 -8.95 12.92 -13.90
N SER A 144 -10.27 12.70 -13.80
CA SER A 144 -11.08 13.21 -12.69
C SER A 144 -10.76 12.50 -11.36
N SER A 145 -10.58 11.17 -11.38
CA SER A 145 -10.18 10.40 -10.21
C SER A 145 -8.76 10.75 -9.77
N PHE A 146 -7.85 10.90 -10.72
CA PHE A 146 -6.47 11.29 -10.43
C PHE A 146 -6.39 12.69 -9.81
N ASN A 147 -7.14 13.66 -10.33
CA ASN A 147 -7.21 15.01 -9.76
C ASN A 147 -7.79 14.99 -8.34
N ALA A 148 -8.81 14.18 -8.07
CA ALA A 148 -9.35 14.00 -6.74
C ALA A 148 -8.32 13.40 -5.77
N LEU A 149 -7.53 12.43 -6.24
CA LEU A 149 -6.42 11.85 -5.48
C LEU A 149 -5.35 12.89 -5.14
N LEU A 150 -4.91 13.68 -6.12
CA LEU A 150 -3.91 14.75 -5.92
C LEU A 150 -4.40 15.76 -4.87
N LYS A 151 -5.66 16.15 -4.93
CA LYS A 151 -6.27 17.07 -3.99
C LYS A 151 -6.22 16.53 -2.54
N THR A 152 -6.49 15.25 -2.37
CA THR A 152 -6.40 14.59 -1.06
C THR A 152 -4.95 14.47 -0.60
N LEU A 153 -3.99 14.24 -1.51
CA LEU A 153 -2.56 14.17 -1.18
C LEU A 153 -1.95 15.50 -0.76
N GLU A 154 -2.51 16.62 -1.23
CA GLU A 154 -2.05 17.97 -0.84
C GLU A 154 -2.42 18.29 0.62
N GLU A 155 -3.61 17.90 1.05
CA GLU A 155 -4.11 18.12 2.41
C GLU A 155 -4.73 16.83 2.99
N PRO A 156 -3.91 15.79 3.26
CA PRO A 156 -4.42 14.52 3.72
C PRO A 156 -4.84 14.61 5.19
N PRO A 157 -5.99 13.99 5.58
CA PRO A 157 -6.27 13.77 6.99
C PRO A 157 -5.14 12.97 7.66
N ALA A 158 -4.84 13.27 8.93
CA ALA A 158 -3.72 12.65 9.64
C ALA A 158 -3.82 11.11 9.73
N TYR A 159 -5.03 10.56 9.72
CA TYR A 159 -5.29 9.12 9.77
C TYR A 159 -5.30 8.43 8.40
N VAL A 160 -5.17 9.17 7.30
CA VAL A 160 -5.17 8.59 5.94
C VAL A 160 -3.74 8.35 5.47
N LYS A 161 -3.51 7.15 4.94
CA LYS A 161 -2.24 6.76 4.31
C LYS A 161 -2.51 6.21 2.92
N PHE A 162 -1.70 6.62 1.96
CA PHE A 162 -1.77 6.13 0.58
C PHE A 162 -0.55 5.28 0.25
N ILE A 163 -0.78 4.15 -0.39
CA ILE A 163 0.27 3.33 -0.99
C ILE A 163 -0.08 3.17 -2.47
N LEU A 164 0.63 3.88 -3.31
CA LEU A 164 0.41 3.93 -4.76
C LEU A 164 1.40 3.01 -5.45
N ALA A 165 0.95 2.25 -6.43
CA ALA A 165 1.80 1.40 -7.24
C ALA A 165 1.61 1.70 -8.72
N THR A 166 2.70 1.70 -9.49
CA THR A 166 2.67 1.92 -10.92
C THR A 166 3.77 1.17 -11.65
N THR A 167 3.46 0.67 -12.83
CA THR A 167 4.45 0.15 -13.79
C THR A 167 5.02 1.25 -14.68
N ASP A 168 4.37 2.41 -14.75
CA ASP A 168 4.76 3.52 -15.61
C ASP A 168 4.81 4.85 -14.82
N PRO A 169 5.90 5.08 -14.06
CA PRO A 169 6.03 6.27 -13.23
C PRO A 169 6.07 7.58 -14.04
N GLN A 170 6.43 7.49 -15.33
CA GLN A 170 6.51 8.68 -16.20
C GLN A 170 5.12 9.26 -16.53
N LYS A 171 4.07 8.46 -16.43
CA LYS A 171 2.68 8.92 -16.64
C LYS A 171 2.07 9.60 -15.41
N ILE A 172 2.77 9.60 -14.29
CA ILE A 172 2.32 10.29 -13.09
C ILE A 172 2.81 11.74 -13.17
N PRO A 173 1.91 12.73 -13.08
CA PRO A 173 2.31 14.14 -13.08
C PRO A 173 3.28 14.43 -11.93
N VAL A 174 4.38 15.08 -12.26
CA VAL A 174 5.34 15.57 -11.26
C VAL A 174 4.76 16.85 -10.68
N THR A 175 4.29 16.78 -9.46
CA THR A 175 3.87 17.95 -8.67
C THR A 175 4.68 18.04 -7.40
#